data_68edf561516159153542bcb518041a37
#
_entry.id   68edf561516159153542bcb518041a37
#
_cell.length_a   1.000
_cell.length_b   1.000
_cell.length_c   1.000
_cell.angle_alpha   90.00
_cell.angle_beta   90.00
_cell.angle_gamma   90.00
#
_symmetry.space_group_name_H-M   'P 1'
#
loop_
_entity.id
_entity.type
_entity.pdbx_description
1 polymer ?
#
loop_
_entity_poly.entity_id
_entity_poly.type
_entity_poly.pdbx_seq_one_letter_code
_entity_poly.pdbx_strand_id
1 'polypeptide(L)'
;PVKDQGSTNLCWAYSSVAASETSILRSGINPSATPENLNLNPQAAAYRISNRASDPLGNTDGEYIAGDFTAATGNPSKIATLFSLWWGPVSGKSAAVDPFENSEYRLESAVNIPENKDNPELRIETIKRAIAKYGAVTFQYNNASNIYYYNPKNETGSQSYPHACTIIGW
;
A
#
# COMPACT_ATOMS: atom_id res chain seq x y z
N PRO A 1 -3.57 -1.01 -13.34
CA PRO A 1 -3.79 -2.45 -13.49
C PRO A 1 -3.92 -3.16 -12.14
N VAL A 2 -4.71 -4.24 -12.09
CA VAL A 2 -4.77 -5.12 -10.91
C VAL A 2 -3.47 -5.93 -10.86
N LYS A 3 -2.88 -5.99 -9.66
CA LYS A 3 -1.61 -6.69 -9.43
C LYS A 3 -1.82 -7.96 -8.62
N ASP A 4 -1.12 -9.01 -9.00
CA ASP A 4 -1.08 -10.26 -8.24
C ASP A 4 0.19 -10.30 -7.37
N GLN A 5 0.01 -10.46 -6.06
CA GLN A 5 1.13 -10.61 -5.13
C GLN A 5 1.72 -12.04 -5.11
N GLY A 6 1.01 -13.00 -5.73
CA GLY A 6 1.38 -14.41 -5.67
C GLY A 6 1.44 -14.96 -4.25
N SER A 7 2.46 -15.75 -3.96
CA SER A 7 2.68 -16.36 -2.63
C SER A 7 3.45 -15.50 -1.63
N THR A 8 3.66 -14.20 -1.94
CA THR A 8 4.40 -13.29 -1.05
C THR A 8 3.53 -12.78 0.10
N ASN A 9 4.16 -12.30 1.18
CA ASN A 9 3.48 -11.65 2.30
C ASN A 9 3.35 -10.12 2.12
N LEU A 10 3.38 -9.63 0.89
CA LEU A 10 3.48 -8.21 0.55
C LEU A 10 2.13 -7.50 0.33
N CYS A 11 1.02 -8.04 0.83
CA CYS A 11 -0.31 -7.43 0.67
C CYS A 11 -0.33 -5.93 1.08
N TRP A 12 0.40 -5.58 2.12
CA TRP A 12 0.54 -4.21 2.62
C TRP A 12 1.23 -3.27 1.62
N ALA A 13 2.21 -3.75 0.88
CA ALA A 13 2.87 -2.97 -0.17
C ALA A 13 2.00 -2.88 -1.43
N TYR A 14 1.37 -3.99 -1.82
CA TYR A 14 0.49 -4.03 -2.98
C TYR A 14 -0.72 -3.13 -2.82
N SER A 15 -1.39 -3.17 -1.65
CA SER A 15 -2.54 -2.30 -1.39
C SER A 15 -2.17 -0.82 -1.35
N SER A 16 -1.04 -0.47 -0.74
CA SER A 16 -0.60 0.91 -0.65
C SER A 16 -0.16 1.48 -1.99
N VAL A 17 0.54 0.69 -2.80
CA VAL A 17 0.94 1.12 -4.15
C VAL A 17 -0.30 1.27 -5.05
N ALA A 18 -1.29 0.39 -4.95
CA ALA A 18 -2.56 0.55 -5.68
C ALA A 18 -3.30 1.84 -5.27
N ALA A 19 -3.32 2.18 -3.98
CA ALA A 19 -3.88 3.45 -3.52
C ALA A 19 -3.10 4.65 -4.08
N SER A 20 -1.77 4.57 -4.15
CA SER A 20 -0.93 5.60 -4.75
C SER A 20 -1.22 5.80 -6.24
N GLU A 21 -1.34 4.71 -7.00
CA GLU A 21 -1.69 4.78 -8.43
C GLU A 21 -3.03 5.48 -8.66
N THR A 22 -4.05 5.14 -7.88
CA THR A 22 -5.37 5.79 -8.01
C THR A 22 -5.33 7.26 -7.62
N SER A 23 -4.51 7.63 -6.63
CA SER A 23 -4.30 9.02 -6.23
C SER A 23 -3.59 9.83 -7.33
N ILE A 24 -2.57 9.27 -7.96
CA ILE A 24 -1.86 9.90 -9.09
C ILE A 24 -2.81 10.13 -10.26
N LEU A 25 -3.57 9.12 -10.66
CA LEU A 25 -4.56 9.22 -11.73
C LEU A 25 -5.63 10.26 -11.43
N ARG A 26 -6.11 10.29 -10.19
CA ARG A 26 -7.17 11.22 -9.80
C ARG A 26 -6.69 12.66 -9.67
N SER A 27 -5.48 12.88 -9.19
CA SER A 27 -4.92 14.22 -9.04
C SER A 27 -4.56 14.89 -10.36
N GLY A 28 -4.38 14.09 -11.43
CA GLY A 28 -3.92 14.59 -12.72
C GLY A 28 -2.49 15.15 -12.71
N ILE A 29 -1.71 14.87 -11.66
CA ILE A 29 -0.32 15.35 -11.54
C ILE A 29 0.56 14.86 -12.69
N ASN A 30 0.21 13.73 -13.27
CA ASN A 30 0.82 13.23 -14.49
C ASN A 30 -0.27 13.07 -15.58
N PRO A 31 -0.41 14.06 -16.47
CA PRO A 31 -1.43 14.04 -17.52
C PRO A 31 -1.30 12.87 -18.51
N SER A 32 -0.11 12.26 -18.59
CA SER A 32 0.16 11.10 -19.46
C SER A 32 -0.15 9.76 -18.78
N ALA A 33 -0.41 9.76 -17.48
CA ALA A 33 -0.74 8.54 -16.75
C ALA A 33 -2.15 8.08 -17.06
N THR A 34 -2.28 6.80 -17.39
CA THR A 34 -3.57 6.11 -17.59
C THR A 34 -3.63 4.85 -16.76
N PRO A 35 -4.82 4.27 -16.53
CA PRO A 35 -4.93 2.98 -15.84
C PRO A 35 -4.14 1.85 -16.49
N GLU A 36 -3.81 1.96 -17.78
CA GLU A 36 -3.09 0.95 -18.55
C GLU A 36 -1.58 1.11 -18.44
N ASN A 37 -1.07 2.34 -18.36
CA ASN A 37 0.37 2.61 -18.39
C ASN A 37 0.99 2.90 -17.02
N LEU A 38 0.21 3.36 -16.04
CA LEU A 38 0.70 3.59 -14.68
C LEU A 38 0.82 2.25 -13.96
N ASN A 39 2.04 1.79 -13.77
CA ASN A 39 2.34 0.50 -13.17
C ASN A 39 3.52 0.60 -12.21
N LEU A 40 3.25 1.09 -11.02
CA LEU A 40 4.23 1.21 -9.95
C LEU A 40 4.55 -0.14 -9.33
N ASN A 41 5.77 -0.31 -8.84
CA ASN A 41 6.27 -1.59 -8.36
C ASN A 41 6.15 -1.73 -6.83
N PRO A 42 5.21 -2.55 -6.32
CA PRO A 42 5.06 -2.76 -4.88
C PRO A 42 6.25 -3.53 -4.26
N GLN A 43 6.89 -4.41 -5.03
CA GLN A 43 8.05 -5.13 -4.54
C GLN A 43 9.26 -4.22 -4.32
N ALA A 44 9.42 -3.18 -5.12
CA ALA A 44 10.47 -2.19 -4.90
C ALA A 44 10.28 -1.45 -3.56
N ALA A 45 9.03 -1.10 -3.22
CA ALA A 45 8.75 -0.48 -1.93
C ALA A 45 9.04 -1.42 -0.74
N ALA A 46 8.63 -2.68 -0.85
CA ALA A 46 8.93 -3.69 0.17
C ALA A 46 10.44 -3.99 0.29
N TYR A 47 11.13 -4.07 -0.82
CA TYR A 47 12.57 -4.28 -0.85
C TYR A 47 13.32 -3.16 -0.14
N ARG A 48 12.93 -1.92 -0.33
CA ARG A 48 13.55 -0.75 0.30
C ARG A 48 13.39 -0.73 1.82
N ILE A 49 12.25 -1.18 2.33
CA ILE A 49 12.04 -1.31 3.76
C ILE A 49 12.88 -2.44 4.34
N SER A 50 13.04 -3.55 3.60
CA SER A 50 13.77 -4.73 4.07
C SER A 50 15.28 -4.60 3.87
N ASN A 51 15.71 -3.84 2.89
CA ASN A 51 17.12 -3.68 2.57
C ASN A 51 17.50 -2.21 2.70
N ARG A 52 18.53 -1.95 3.48
CA ARG A 52 19.08 -0.60 3.57
C ARG A 52 19.53 -0.16 2.19
N ALA A 53 18.92 0.89 1.69
CA ALA A 53 19.43 1.55 0.51
C ALA A 53 20.81 2.15 0.83
N SER A 54 21.70 2.12 -0.12
CA SER A 54 22.96 2.88 -0.03
C SER A 54 22.58 4.36 0.00
N ASP A 55 22.77 5.00 1.14
CA ASP A 55 22.58 6.43 1.28
C ASP A 55 23.92 7.12 0.97
N PRO A 56 23.96 8.04 0.00
CA PRO A 56 25.18 8.82 -0.33
C PRO A 56 25.75 9.61 0.86
N LEU A 57 24.91 9.94 1.85
CA LEU A 57 25.30 10.65 3.07
C LEU A 57 25.70 9.70 4.21
N GLY A 58 25.65 8.40 3.97
CA GLY A 58 26.02 7.37 4.97
C GLY A 58 25.00 7.21 6.11
N ASN A 59 23.77 7.72 5.98
CA ASN A 59 22.73 7.50 6.97
C ASN A 59 22.37 6.02 7.05
N THR A 60 22.18 5.55 8.27
CA THR A 60 21.76 4.18 8.57
C THR A 60 20.37 4.13 9.19
N ASP A 61 19.74 5.28 9.32
CA ASP A 61 18.38 5.40 9.83
C ASP A 61 17.38 4.79 8.85
N GLY A 62 16.38 4.16 9.37
CA GLY A 62 15.33 3.54 8.59
C GLY A 62 14.93 2.18 9.15
N GLU A 63 13.80 1.70 8.71
CA GLU A 63 13.33 0.38 9.09
C GLU A 63 14.08 -0.70 8.29
N TYR A 64 14.69 -1.62 8.99
CA TYR A 64 15.39 -2.77 8.39
C TYR A 64 14.72 -4.07 8.84
N ILE A 65 14.34 -4.87 7.88
CA ILE A 65 13.80 -6.21 8.13
C ILE A 65 14.80 -7.20 7.55
N ALA A 66 15.48 -7.95 8.44
CA ALA A 66 16.44 -8.95 8.00
C ALA A 66 15.74 -10.12 7.29
N GLY A 67 16.37 -10.64 6.24
CA GLY A 67 15.91 -11.83 5.54
C GLY A 67 15.27 -11.57 4.18
N ASP A 68 14.45 -12.52 3.75
CA ASP A 68 13.75 -12.43 2.47
C ASP A 68 12.62 -11.37 2.54
N PHE A 69 12.77 -10.31 1.78
CA PHE A 69 11.78 -9.23 1.76
C PHE A 69 10.38 -9.68 1.28
N THR A 70 10.29 -10.75 0.51
CA THR A 70 9.01 -11.28 0.02
C THR A 70 8.20 -11.97 1.12
N ALA A 71 8.86 -12.40 2.18
CA ALA A 71 8.26 -12.96 3.39
C ALA A 71 7.98 -11.89 4.46
N ALA A 72 8.42 -10.67 4.25
CA ALA A 72 8.29 -9.59 5.23
C ALA A 72 6.83 -9.20 5.47
N THR A 73 6.43 -9.19 6.73
CA THR A 73 5.13 -8.69 7.14
C THR A 73 5.17 -7.17 7.33
N GLY A 74 4.05 -6.52 7.10
CA GLY A 74 3.97 -5.07 7.23
C GLY A 74 2.54 -4.56 7.31
N ASN A 75 2.44 -3.25 7.24
CA ASN A 75 1.17 -2.54 7.17
C ASN A 75 1.30 -1.32 6.23
N PRO A 76 0.19 -0.73 5.80
CA PRO A 76 0.22 0.44 4.91
C PRO A 76 1.00 1.64 5.47
N SER A 77 1.08 1.81 6.78
CA SER A 77 1.83 2.91 7.39
C SER A 77 3.33 2.83 7.11
N LYS A 78 3.90 1.63 6.97
CA LYS A 78 5.30 1.45 6.56
C LYS A 78 5.57 2.06 5.18
N ILE A 79 4.65 1.88 4.25
CA ILE A 79 4.77 2.48 2.91
C ILE A 79 4.60 4.01 2.98
N ALA A 80 3.65 4.50 3.78
CA ALA A 80 3.50 5.94 3.97
C ALA A 80 4.77 6.58 4.56
N THR A 81 5.38 5.92 5.56
CA THR A 81 6.66 6.36 6.13
C THR A 81 7.76 6.35 5.07
N LEU A 82 7.92 5.26 4.33
CA LEU A 82 8.92 5.17 3.25
C LEU A 82 8.78 6.31 2.25
N PHE A 83 7.55 6.55 1.78
CA PHE A 83 7.30 7.59 0.79
C PHE A 83 7.44 9.01 1.35
N SER A 84 7.27 9.21 2.66
CA SER A 84 7.53 10.49 3.33
C SER A 84 9.01 10.81 3.44
N LEU A 85 9.88 9.81 3.42
CA LEU A 85 11.34 9.95 3.35
C LEU A 85 11.85 10.26 1.93
N TRP A 86 10.96 10.59 1.02
CA TRP A 86 11.26 10.86 -0.39
C TRP A 86 11.68 9.62 -1.21
N TRP A 87 11.54 8.45 -0.65
CA TRP A 87 11.73 7.18 -1.34
C TRP A 87 10.42 6.74 -1.98
N GLY A 88 9.91 7.58 -2.86
CA GLY A 88 8.61 7.40 -3.49
C GLY A 88 8.53 6.17 -4.38
N PRO A 89 7.33 5.90 -4.89
CA PRO A 89 7.12 4.74 -5.75
C PRO A 89 7.90 4.87 -7.06
N VAL A 90 8.28 3.72 -7.60
CA VAL A 90 8.97 3.59 -8.89
C VAL A 90 8.21 2.63 -9.79
N SER A 91 8.37 2.79 -11.10
CA SER A 91 7.93 1.83 -12.10
C SER A 91 8.98 0.76 -12.38
N GLY A 92 8.62 -0.22 -13.21
CA GLY A 92 9.51 -1.27 -13.66
C GLY A 92 9.41 -2.56 -12.87
N LYS A 93 10.21 -3.55 -13.27
CA LYS A 93 10.11 -4.93 -12.75
C LYS A 93 11.13 -5.27 -11.68
N SER A 94 12.22 -4.50 -11.56
CA SER A 94 13.25 -4.76 -10.55
C SER A 94 12.80 -4.28 -9.19
N ALA A 95 12.97 -5.10 -8.16
CA ALA A 95 12.78 -4.67 -6.77
C ALA A 95 13.96 -3.83 -6.27
N ALA A 96 15.18 -4.19 -6.67
CA ALA A 96 16.41 -3.51 -6.28
C ALA A 96 16.66 -2.27 -7.17
N VAL A 97 15.90 -1.20 -6.94
CA VAL A 97 16.02 0.06 -7.67
C VAL A 97 16.55 1.13 -6.71
N ASP A 98 17.47 1.95 -7.17
CA ASP A 98 17.97 3.07 -6.39
C ASP A 98 16.82 4.07 -6.13
N PRO A 99 16.48 4.35 -4.87
CA PRO A 99 15.37 5.22 -4.53
C PRO A 99 15.66 6.69 -4.86
N PHE A 100 16.92 7.12 -4.85
CA PHE A 100 17.27 8.52 -5.07
C PHE A 100 17.23 8.89 -6.55
N GLU A 101 17.58 7.95 -7.41
CA GLU A 101 17.62 8.18 -8.85
C GLU A 101 16.28 7.90 -9.55
N ASN A 102 15.47 7.01 -9.01
CA ASN A 102 14.34 6.41 -9.73
C ASN A 102 12.96 6.66 -9.09
N SER A 103 12.86 7.46 -8.03
CA SER A 103 11.54 7.83 -7.49
C SER A 103 10.82 8.81 -8.39
N GLU A 104 9.71 8.39 -8.98
CA GLU A 104 8.93 9.17 -9.94
C GLU A 104 7.94 10.12 -9.28
N TYR A 105 7.49 9.77 -8.08
CA TYR A 105 6.49 10.50 -7.32
C TYR A 105 6.91 10.64 -5.87
N ARG A 106 6.30 11.61 -5.19
CA ARG A 106 6.53 11.87 -3.76
C ARG A 106 5.21 11.89 -3.03
N LEU A 107 5.22 11.45 -1.78
CA LEU A 107 4.06 11.57 -0.92
C LEU A 107 3.96 13.00 -0.39
N GLU A 108 2.86 13.66 -0.70
CA GLU A 108 2.53 14.98 -0.13
C GLU A 108 1.88 14.83 1.25
N SER A 109 0.94 13.89 1.36
CA SER A 109 0.25 13.62 2.62
C SER A 109 -0.31 12.20 2.66
N ALA A 110 -0.48 11.68 3.87
CA ALA A 110 -1.21 10.46 4.14
C ALA A 110 -2.26 10.73 5.21
N VAL A 111 -3.47 10.27 4.98
CA VAL A 111 -4.60 10.47 5.90
C VAL A 111 -5.01 9.13 6.49
N ASN A 112 -5.01 9.05 7.80
CA ASN A 112 -5.59 7.93 8.52
C ASN A 112 -7.07 8.19 8.75
N ILE A 113 -7.93 7.29 8.26
CA ILE A 113 -9.37 7.37 8.45
C ILE A 113 -9.73 6.73 9.78
N PRO A 114 -10.37 7.47 10.71
CA PRO A 114 -10.78 6.91 12.00
C PRO A 114 -11.71 5.71 11.83
N GLU A 115 -11.53 4.70 12.66
CA GLU A 115 -12.26 3.44 12.53
C GLU A 115 -13.76 3.56 12.84
N ASN A 116 -14.17 4.52 13.66
CA ASN A 116 -15.58 4.78 14.03
C ASN A 116 -16.36 3.50 14.35
N LYS A 117 -15.84 2.67 15.25
CA LYS A 117 -16.41 1.35 15.59
C LYS A 117 -17.87 1.43 16.00
N ASP A 118 -18.23 2.46 16.74
CA ASP A 118 -19.56 2.66 17.31
C ASP A 118 -20.57 3.25 16.31
N ASN A 119 -20.10 3.67 15.13
CA ASN A 119 -20.97 4.22 14.08
C ASN A 119 -20.56 3.68 12.69
N PRO A 120 -21.07 2.51 12.31
CA PRO A 120 -20.75 1.89 11.02
C PRO A 120 -21.16 2.73 9.80
N GLU A 121 -22.26 3.46 9.89
CA GLU A 121 -22.75 4.31 8.79
C GLU A 121 -21.79 5.47 8.54
N LEU A 122 -21.36 6.15 9.61
CA LEU A 122 -20.37 7.21 9.51
C LEU A 122 -19.04 6.69 8.96
N ARG A 123 -18.64 5.48 9.35
CA ARG A 123 -17.43 4.85 8.80
C ARG A 123 -17.54 4.63 7.29
N ILE A 124 -18.64 4.06 6.83
CA ILE A 124 -18.89 3.82 5.40
C ILE A 124 -18.89 5.14 4.63
N GLU A 125 -19.60 6.14 5.13
CA GLU A 125 -19.67 7.44 4.49
C GLU A 125 -18.30 8.14 4.44
N THR A 126 -17.51 8.03 5.49
CA THR A 126 -16.15 8.59 5.53
C THR A 126 -15.24 7.93 4.50
N ILE A 127 -15.32 6.60 4.36
CA ILE A 127 -14.56 5.86 3.34
C ILE A 127 -14.98 6.29 1.94
N LYS A 128 -16.28 6.39 1.66
CA LYS A 128 -16.80 6.84 0.37
C LYS A 128 -16.29 8.24 0.01
N ARG A 129 -16.33 9.17 0.96
CA ARG A 129 -15.80 10.52 0.78
C ARG A 129 -14.29 10.53 0.53
N ALA A 130 -13.54 9.69 1.24
CA ALA A 130 -12.11 9.56 1.02
C ALA A 130 -11.79 9.04 -0.38
N ILE A 131 -12.50 8.00 -0.85
CA ILE A 131 -12.36 7.47 -2.20
C ILE A 131 -12.70 8.55 -3.24
N ALA A 132 -13.81 9.26 -3.04
CA ALA A 132 -14.22 10.33 -3.93
C ALA A 132 -13.22 11.48 -3.99
N LYS A 133 -12.52 11.77 -2.91
CA LYS A 133 -11.58 12.90 -2.82
C LYS A 133 -10.15 12.53 -3.22
N TYR A 134 -9.63 11.41 -2.76
CA TYR A 134 -8.22 11.08 -2.83
C TYR A 134 -7.91 9.89 -3.77
N GLY A 135 -8.88 9.10 -4.15
CA GLY A 135 -8.71 7.83 -4.82
C GLY A 135 -8.92 6.65 -3.86
N ALA A 136 -8.41 5.49 -4.20
CA ALA A 136 -8.62 4.27 -3.42
C ALA A 136 -8.07 4.37 -2.00
N VAL A 137 -8.70 3.63 -1.10
CA VAL A 137 -8.35 3.57 0.32
C VAL A 137 -7.79 2.19 0.65
N THR A 138 -6.59 2.14 1.22
CA THR A 138 -6.05 0.90 1.76
C THR A 138 -6.60 0.61 3.15
N PHE A 139 -6.86 -0.66 3.44
CA PHE A 139 -7.34 -1.10 4.74
C PHE A 139 -6.75 -2.45 5.12
N GLN A 140 -6.77 -2.75 6.41
CA GLN A 140 -6.41 -4.05 6.93
C GLN A 140 -7.62 -4.72 7.58
N TYR A 141 -7.71 -6.01 7.44
CA TYR A 141 -8.73 -6.82 8.09
C TYR A 141 -8.16 -8.18 8.46
N ASN A 142 -8.80 -8.84 9.39
CA ASN A 142 -8.47 -10.20 9.72
C ASN A 142 -9.13 -11.14 8.72
N ASN A 143 -8.32 -11.83 7.93
CA ASN A 143 -8.82 -12.73 6.91
C ASN A 143 -9.27 -14.05 7.57
N ALA A 144 -10.57 -14.32 7.56
CA ALA A 144 -11.07 -15.66 7.80
C ALA A 144 -10.87 -16.51 6.55
N SER A 145 -10.69 -17.80 6.71
CA SER A 145 -10.22 -18.76 5.69
C SER A 145 -11.06 -18.89 4.41
N ASN A 146 -12.11 -18.11 4.23
CA ASN A 146 -12.94 -18.14 3.03
C ASN A 146 -13.08 -16.74 2.42
N ILE A 147 -12.27 -16.47 1.40
CA ILE A 147 -12.20 -15.19 0.69
C ILE A 147 -13.35 -14.97 -0.30
N TYR A 148 -14.12 -16.00 -0.63
CA TYR A 148 -15.19 -15.92 -1.65
C TYR A 148 -16.50 -15.38 -1.11
N TYR A 149 -16.72 -15.50 0.19
CA TYR A 149 -17.94 -15.03 0.84
C TYR A 149 -17.67 -14.60 2.28
N TYR A 150 -17.61 -13.28 2.48
CA TYR A 150 -17.49 -12.73 3.83
C TYR A 150 -18.87 -12.62 4.47
N ASN A 151 -19.08 -13.37 5.55
CA ASN A 151 -20.28 -13.28 6.39
C ASN A 151 -19.87 -12.92 7.83
N PRO A 152 -20.07 -11.67 8.25
CA PRO A 152 -19.65 -11.23 9.59
C PRO A 152 -20.35 -11.96 10.74
N LYS A 153 -21.47 -12.65 10.46
CA LYS A 153 -22.19 -13.44 11.47
C LYS A 153 -21.58 -14.82 11.73
N ASN A 154 -20.68 -15.26 10.88
CA ASN A 154 -20.07 -16.60 10.96
C ASN A 154 -18.58 -16.57 11.33
N GLU A 155 -18.10 -15.46 11.87
CA GLU A 155 -16.72 -15.37 12.34
C GLU A 155 -16.52 -16.16 13.64
N THR A 156 -16.41 -17.46 13.50
CA THR A 156 -15.95 -18.37 14.59
C THR A 156 -14.51 -18.83 14.38
N GLY A 157 -13.77 -18.15 13.51
CA GLY A 157 -12.45 -18.58 13.07
C GLY A 157 -11.34 -18.25 14.06
N SER A 158 -10.70 -19.27 14.56
CA SER A 158 -9.59 -19.22 15.53
C SER A 158 -8.23 -18.81 14.95
N GLN A 159 -8.12 -18.50 13.67
CA GLN A 159 -6.87 -18.01 13.06
C GLN A 159 -7.19 -16.91 12.05
N SER A 160 -7.00 -15.67 12.47
CA SER A 160 -7.08 -14.54 11.60
C SER A 160 -5.65 -14.12 11.18
N TYR A 161 -5.37 -14.16 9.90
CA TYR A 161 -4.16 -13.56 9.37
C TYR A 161 -4.50 -12.13 8.93
N PRO A 162 -3.81 -11.11 9.45
CA PRO A 162 -4.03 -9.75 8.98
C PRO A 162 -3.70 -9.67 7.49
N HIS A 163 -4.63 -9.16 6.72
CA HIS A 163 -4.50 -8.98 5.29
C HIS A 163 -4.79 -7.53 4.91
N ALA A 164 -4.02 -6.98 3.97
CA ALA A 164 -4.23 -5.64 3.47
C ALA A 164 -4.82 -5.67 2.06
N CYS A 165 -5.86 -4.89 1.86
CA CYS A 165 -6.54 -4.74 0.57
C CYS A 165 -6.79 -3.27 0.25
N THR A 166 -7.34 -3.03 -0.93
CA THR A 166 -7.67 -1.68 -1.41
C THR A 166 -9.14 -1.61 -1.80
N ILE A 167 -9.86 -0.64 -1.23
CA ILE A 167 -11.22 -0.31 -1.63
C ILE A 167 -11.14 0.70 -2.76
N ILE A 168 -11.65 0.34 -3.93
CA ILE A 168 -11.58 1.16 -5.14
C ILE A 168 -12.92 1.82 -5.50
N GLY A 169 -14.01 1.43 -4.85
CA GLY A 169 -15.35 1.95 -5.12
C GLY A 169 -16.42 1.24 -4.29
N TRP A 170 -17.67 1.54 -4.57
CA TRP A 170 -18.87 0.93 -3.94
C TRP A 170 -19.99 0.80 -4.96
#